data_4a3e3e5d6e728d6b18089f9299c609fc
#
_entry.id   4a3e3e5d6e728d6b18089f9299c609fc
#
_cell.length_a   1.000
_cell.length_b   1.000
_cell.length_c   1.000
_cell.angle_alpha   90.00
_cell.angle_beta   90.00
_cell.angle_gamma   90.00
#
_symmetry.space_group_name_H-M   'P 1'
#
loop_
_entity.id
_entity.type
_entity.pdbx_description
1 polymer ?
#
loop_
_entity_poly.entity_id
_entity_poly.type
_entity_poly.pdbx_seq_one_letter_code
_entity_poly.pdbx_strand_id
1 'polypeptide(L)'
;VNRTLFISQPMSGLSHEEIMKTREEATKYIASIYPEDNIIVLPSYKQQPNTEYNAISAVNLLGNAISLMGGANIIYFAPGWKESKGCQIENEVARRWLEETGVELIEDGMEKVNIELSEDELETLKKLADKMGVSLNKFIEIKLQQAITDGTFEKIVSEYKNA
;
A
#
# COMPACT_ATOMS: atom_id res chain seq x y z
N VAL A 1 1.22 17.64 6.27
CA VAL A 1 1.02 16.78 7.47
C VAL A 1 2.21 15.81 7.57
N ASN A 2 2.52 15.30 8.78
CA ASN A 2 3.49 14.21 8.93
C ASN A 2 2.81 12.87 8.67
N ARG A 3 3.40 12.06 7.78
CA ARG A 3 2.97 10.67 7.51
C ARG A 3 4.10 9.70 7.76
N THR A 4 3.83 8.66 8.51
CA THR A 4 4.77 7.56 8.75
C THR A 4 4.65 6.52 7.64
N LEU A 5 5.79 6.17 7.03
CA LEU A 5 5.90 5.19 5.94
C LEU A 5 6.62 3.93 6.43
N PHE A 6 5.95 2.79 6.35
CA PHE A 6 6.58 1.49 6.45
C PHE A 6 6.88 0.96 5.04
N ILE A 7 8.11 0.50 4.80
CA ILE A 7 8.51 -0.10 3.53
C ILE A 7 8.77 -1.58 3.74
N SER A 8 7.89 -2.41 3.16
CA SER A 8 8.05 -3.86 3.04
C SER A 8 8.78 -4.16 1.74
N GLN A 9 9.95 -4.78 1.81
CA GLN A 9 10.76 -5.12 0.65
C GLN A 9 11.50 -6.44 0.84
N PRO A 10 11.75 -7.21 -0.24
CA PRO A 10 12.66 -8.35 -0.19
C PRO A 10 14.07 -7.90 0.23
N MET A 11 14.70 -8.65 1.14
CA MET A 11 16.05 -8.33 1.61
C MET A 11 17.01 -9.51 1.49
N SER A 12 16.47 -10.73 1.35
CA SER A 12 17.29 -11.95 1.26
C SER A 12 18.15 -11.96 0.00
N GLY A 13 19.44 -12.12 0.17
CA GLY A 13 20.41 -12.17 -0.94
C GLY A 13 20.79 -10.81 -1.54
N LEU A 14 20.25 -9.70 -1.01
CA LEU A 14 20.57 -8.35 -1.47
C LEU A 14 21.66 -7.71 -0.59
N SER A 15 22.49 -6.88 -1.20
CA SER A 15 23.47 -6.05 -0.52
C SER A 15 22.79 -4.90 0.24
N HIS A 16 23.51 -4.31 1.21
CA HIS A 16 23.03 -3.10 1.89
C HIS A 16 22.69 -1.97 0.90
N GLU A 17 23.51 -1.78 -0.12
CA GLU A 17 23.33 -0.72 -1.12
C GLU A 17 22.06 -0.93 -1.95
N GLU A 18 21.78 -2.17 -2.38
CA GLU A 18 20.55 -2.53 -3.11
C GLU A 18 19.31 -2.30 -2.26
N ILE A 19 19.36 -2.70 -0.98
CA ILE A 19 18.26 -2.48 -0.04
C ILE A 19 18.01 -0.98 0.16
N MET A 20 19.04 -0.19 0.38
CA MET A 20 18.91 1.26 0.58
C MET A 20 18.43 1.98 -0.66
N LYS A 21 18.87 1.57 -1.85
CA LYS A 21 18.39 2.11 -3.12
C LYS A 21 16.88 1.91 -3.27
N THR A 22 16.38 0.70 -3.04
CA THR A 22 14.93 0.41 -3.10
C THR A 22 14.15 1.28 -2.11
N ARG A 23 14.68 1.49 -0.89
CA ARG A 23 14.04 2.35 0.11
C ARG A 23 14.00 3.81 -0.29
N GLU A 24 15.07 4.30 -0.91
CA GLU A 24 15.14 5.67 -1.42
C GLU A 24 14.13 5.88 -2.57
N GLU A 25 14.07 4.94 -3.51
CA GLU A 25 13.11 4.96 -4.62
C GLU A 25 11.67 4.92 -4.12
N ALA A 26 11.36 4.03 -3.18
CA ALA A 26 10.06 3.96 -2.51
C ALA A 26 9.68 5.27 -1.82
N THR A 27 10.62 5.87 -1.09
CA THR A 27 10.40 7.14 -0.39
C THR A 27 10.11 8.27 -1.38
N LYS A 28 10.87 8.38 -2.48
CA LYS A 28 10.65 9.36 -3.54
C LYS A 28 9.29 9.16 -4.22
N TYR A 29 8.93 7.91 -4.49
CA TYR A 29 7.63 7.57 -5.07
C TYR A 29 6.49 8.01 -4.16
N ILE A 30 6.53 7.66 -2.88
CA ILE A 30 5.49 8.06 -1.91
C ILE A 30 5.44 9.58 -1.74
N ALA A 31 6.58 10.26 -1.68
CA ALA A 31 6.62 11.73 -1.62
C ALA A 31 6.01 12.39 -2.87
N SER A 32 6.11 11.76 -4.04
CA SER A 32 5.46 12.27 -5.26
C SER A 32 3.93 12.15 -5.24
N ILE A 33 3.40 11.15 -4.51
CA ILE A 33 1.96 10.98 -4.29
C ILE A 33 1.41 11.99 -3.28
N TYR A 34 2.23 12.36 -2.28
CA TYR A 34 1.87 13.28 -1.19
C TYR A 34 2.82 14.47 -1.14
N PRO A 35 2.79 15.37 -2.15
CA PRO A 35 3.79 16.45 -2.28
C PRO A 35 3.75 17.47 -1.15
N GLU A 36 2.60 17.62 -0.47
CA GLU A 36 2.43 18.55 0.64
C GLU A 36 2.74 17.94 2.02
N ASP A 37 3.01 16.63 2.06
CA ASP A 37 3.23 15.91 3.31
C ASP A 37 4.70 15.63 3.57
N ASN A 38 5.08 15.64 4.84
CA ASN A 38 6.40 15.22 5.29
C ASN A 38 6.40 13.70 5.55
N ILE A 39 7.12 12.96 4.73
CA ILE A 39 7.19 11.49 4.82
C ILE A 39 8.29 11.08 5.80
N ILE A 40 7.91 10.39 6.87
CA ILE A 40 8.80 9.87 7.89
C ILE A 40 8.90 8.35 7.73
N VAL A 41 10.06 7.88 7.25
CA VAL A 41 10.28 6.44 7.04
C VAL A 41 10.54 5.73 8.35
N LEU A 42 9.74 4.71 8.66
CA LEU A 42 9.93 3.87 9.85
C LEU A 42 11.19 3.00 9.71
N PRO A 43 11.98 2.78 10.79
CA PRO A 43 13.25 2.07 10.73
C PRO A 43 13.08 0.54 10.68
N SER A 44 12.37 0.05 9.66
CA SER A 44 12.10 -1.38 9.45
C SER A 44 13.30 -2.18 8.95
N TYR A 45 14.37 -1.50 8.52
CA TYR A 45 15.62 -2.12 8.13
C TYR A 45 16.76 -1.65 9.03
N LYS A 46 17.53 -2.61 9.53
CA LYS A 46 18.82 -2.38 10.20
C LYS A 46 19.85 -3.27 9.55
N GLN A 47 20.96 -2.68 9.12
CA GLN A 47 22.10 -3.46 8.63
C GLN A 47 22.56 -4.41 9.75
N GLN A 48 22.51 -5.71 9.49
CA GLN A 48 23.03 -6.71 10.42
C GLN A 48 24.53 -6.87 10.20
N PRO A 49 25.34 -6.92 11.28
CA PRO A 49 26.70 -7.44 11.14
C PRO A 49 26.60 -8.89 10.63
N ASN A 50 27.61 -9.34 9.88
CA ASN A 50 27.71 -10.67 9.22
C ASN A 50 27.52 -11.85 10.22
N THR A 51 26.32 -11.97 10.78
CA THR A 51 25.91 -13.10 11.61
C THR A 51 25.10 -14.06 10.75
N GLU A 52 25.28 -15.35 10.98
CA GLU A 52 24.55 -16.39 10.25
C GLU A 52 23.03 -16.13 10.31
N TYR A 53 22.47 -15.85 9.14
CA TYR A 53 21.02 -15.71 8.97
C TYR A 53 20.38 -17.09 9.17
N ASN A 54 19.63 -17.26 10.22
CA ASN A 54 18.90 -18.49 10.50
C ASN A 54 17.38 -18.22 10.63
N ALA A 55 16.59 -19.28 10.67
CA ALA A 55 15.14 -19.17 10.74
C ALA A 55 14.63 -18.40 11.97
N ILE A 56 15.34 -18.50 13.11
CA ILE A 56 14.98 -17.78 14.36
C ILE A 56 15.21 -16.28 14.18
N SER A 57 16.36 -15.88 13.61
CA SER A 57 16.64 -14.46 13.36
C SER A 57 15.66 -13.89 12.34
N ALA A 58 15.27 -14.65 11.33
CA ALA A 58 14.25 -14.25 10.34
C ALA A 58 12.89 -13.99 11.01
N VAL A 59 12.43 -14.88 11.89
CA VAL A 59 11.17 -14.71 12.62
C VAL A 59 11.22 -13.50 13.55
N ASN A 60 12.33 -13.27 14.24
CA ASN A 60 12.49 -12.11 15.11
C ASN A 60 12.45 -10.78 14.32
N LEU A 61 13.11 -10.75 13.15
CA LEU A 61 13.08 -9.58 12.25
C LEU A 61 11.66 -9.31 11.73
N LEU A 62 10.95 -10.35 11.34
CA LEU A 62 9.55 -10.27 10.90
C LEU A 62 8.64 -9.77 12.04
N GLY A 63 8.79 -10.29 13.26
CA GLY A 63 8.03 -9.82 14.43
C GLY A 63 8.26 -8.34 14.71
N ASN A 64 9.50 -7.87 14.62
CA ASN A 64 9.83 -6.44 14.76
C ASN A 64 9.21 -5.60 13.63
N ALA A 65 9.25 -6.08 12.39
CA ALA A 65 8.65 -5.41 11.25
C ALA A 65 7.13 -5.26 11.41
N ILE A 66 6.44 -6.33 11.79
CA ILE A 66 5.00 -6.31 12.07
C ILE A 66 4.66 -5.32 13.20
N SER A 67 5.45 -5.29 14.26
CA SER A 67 5.27 -4.32 15.35
C SER A 67 5.39 -2.87 14.87
N LEU A 68 6.35 -2.57 14.00
CA LEU A 68 6.54 -1.24 13.43
C LEU A 68 5.41 -0.83 12.48
N MET A 69 4.85 -1.80 11.73
CA MET A 69 3.72 -1.54 10.84
C MET A 69 2.51 -0.95 11.55
N GLY A 70 2.29 -1.31 12.83
CA GLY A 70 1.20 -0.75 13.63
C GLY A 70 1.28 0.76 13.85
N GLY A 71 2.45 1.38 13.63
CA GLY A 71 2.65 2.83 13.71
C GLY A 71 2.66 3.55 12.34
N ALA A 72 2.36 2.85 11.25
CA ALA A 72 2.39 3.41 9.90
C ALA A 72 1.07 4.09 9.52
N ASN A 73 1.17 5.20 8.78
CA ASN A 73 0.03 5.75 8.04
C ASN A 73 -0.03 5.18 6.61
N ILE A 74 1.14 4.82 6.07
CA ILE A 74 1.30 4.25 4.73
C ILE A 74 2.17 3.01 4.85
N ILE A 75 1.75 1.91 4.23
CA ILE A 75 2.55 0.70 4.06
C ILE A 75 2.76 0.50 2.56
N TYR A 76 4.02 0.56 2.13
CA TYR A 76 4.42 0.35 0.75
C TYR A 76 5.08 -1.02 0.59
N PHE A 77 4.57 -1.82 -0.34
CA PHE A 77 5.14 -3.10 -0.74
C PHE A 77 5.97 -2.91 -2.01
N ALA A 78 7.29 -2.97 -1.87
CA ALA A 78 8.25 -2.73 -2.94
C ALA A 78 8.30 -3.88 -3.97
N PRO A 79 8.88 -3.67 -5.16
CA PRO A 79 9.01 -4.71 -6.19
C PRO A 79 9.52 -6.04 -5.64
N GLY A 80 8.94 -7.15 -6.11
CA GLY A 80 9.31 -8.50 -5.70
C GLY A 80 8.73 -8.94 -4.33
N TRP A 81 7.88 -8.16 -3.71
CA TRP A 81 7.29 -8.50 -2.42
C TRP A 81 6.50 -9.82 -2.45
N LYS A 82 5.88 -10.17 -3.60
CA LYS A 82 5.08 -11.40 -3.77
C LYS A 82 5.91 -12.68 -3.72
N GLU A 83 7.21 -12.61 -4.00
CA GLU A 83 8.16 -13.71 -3.96
C GLU A 83 8.85 -13.82 -2.59
N SER A 84 8.74 -12.81 -1.73
CA SER A 84 9.33 -12.77 -0.40
C SER A 84 8.36 -13.28 0.66
N LYS A 85 8.73 -14.37 1.36
CA LYS A 85 7.91 -14.94 2.44
C LYS A 85 7.60 -13.92 3.55
N GLY A 86 8.57 -13.09 3.93
CA GLY A 86 8.39 -12.06 4.95
C GLY A 86 7.40 -11.01 4.50
N CYS A 87 7.55 -10.48 3.28
CA CYS A 87 6.65 -9.47 2.72
C CYS A 87 5.23 -10.01 2.52
N GLN A 88 5.07 -11.28 2.14
CA GLN A 88 3.74 -11.92 2.04
C GLN A 88 3.03 -11.94 3.39
N ILE A 89 3.74 -12.28 4.46
CA ILE A 89 3.18 -12.29 5.83
C ILE A 89 2.85 -10.86 6.28
N GLU A 90 3.74 -9.91 6.02
CA GLU A 90 3.49 -8.50 6.30
C GLU A 90 2.25 -7.99 5.54
N ASN A 91 2.08 -8.36 4.27
CA ASN A 91 0.91 -8.00 3.47
C ASN A 91 -0.38 -8.60 4.04
N GLU A 92 -0.35 -9.88 4.42
CA GLU A 92 -1.49 -10.56 5.04
C GLU A 92 -1.91 -9.90 6.36
N VAL A 93 -0.94 -9.54 7.21
CA VAL A 93 -1.20 -8.82 8.46
C VAL A 93 -1.77 -7.43 8.17
N ALA A 94 -1.17 -6.69 7.24
CA ALA A 94 -1.64 -5.35 6.87
C ALA A 94 -3.09 -5.37 6.40
N ARG A 95 -3.43 -6.27 5.48
CA ARG A 95 -4.79 -6.39 4.94
C ARG A 95 -5.82 -6.83 5.96
N ARG A 96 -5.48 -7.78 6.83
CA ARG A 96 -6.44 -8.32 7.81
C ARG A 96 -6.68 -7.43 9.02
N TRP A 97 -5.67 -6.65 9.43
CA TRP A 97 -5.69 -5.98 10.73
C TRP A 97 -5.54 -4.46 10.64
N LEU A 98 -4.88 -3.95 9.61
CA LEU A 98 -4.55 -2.52 9.55
C LEU A 98 -5.39 -1.76 8.51
N GLU A 99 -5.88 -2.41 7.46
CA GLU A 99 -6.67 -1.75 6.41
C GLU A 99 -7.92 -1.04 6.98
N GLU A 100 -8.59 -1.66 7.96
CA GLU A 100 -9.76 -1.09 8.63
C GLU A 100 -9.43 0.11 9.53
N THR A 101 -8.16 0.30 9.91
CA THR A 101 -7.72 1.43 10.75
C THR A 101 -7.47 2.71 9.97
N GLY A 102 -7.63 2.68 8.64
CA GLY A 102 -7.35 3.81 7.75
C GLY A 102 -5.89 3.90 7.33
N VAL A 103 -5.08 2.87 7.57
CA VAL A 103 -3.73 2.74 7.01
C VAL A 103 -3.85 2.53 5.51
N GLU A 104 -3.05 3.28 4.76
CA GLU A 104 -3.04 3.18 3.31
C GLU A 104 -2.04 2.12 2.83
N LEU A 105 -2.53 1.13 2.07
CA LEU A 105 -1.71 0.08 1.48
C LEU A 105 -1.41 0.41 0.03
N ILE A 106 -0.13 0.47 -0.33
CA ILE A 106 0.35 0.74 -1.69
C ILE A 106 1.28 -0.40 -2.10
N GLU A 107 0.94 -1.08 -3.17
CA GLU A 107 1.78 -2.13 -3.76
C GLU A 107 2.49 -1.61 -4.99
N ASP A 108 3.72 -2.06 -5.22
CA ASP A 108 4.44 -1.75 -6.45
C ASP A 108 3.63 -2.14 -7.70
N GLY A 109 3.60 -1.24 -8.69
CA GLY A 109 2.79 -1.41 -9.90
C GLY A 109 1.32 -1.00 -9.76
N MET A 110 0.87 -0.54 -8.57
CA MET A 110 -0.44 0.10 -8.43
C MET A 110 -0.36 1.57 -8.86
N GLU A 111 -1.14 1.93 -9.84
CA GLU A 111 -1.35 3.34 -10.19
C GLU A 111 -2.42 3.95 -9.27
N LYS A 112 -2.12 5.14 -8.72
CA LYS A 112 -3.13 5.93 -8.02
C LYS A 112 -3.91 6.76 -9.02
N VAL A 113 -5.22 6.64 -8.96
CA VAL A 113 -6.15 7.51 -9.67
C VAL A 113 -6.79 8.44 -8.65
N ASN A 114 -6.54 9.75 -8.78
CA ASN A 114 -7.23 10.76 -7.99
C ASN A 114 -8.56 11.08 -8.66
N ILE A 115 -9.65 10.94 -7.91
CA ILE A 115 -10.99 11.30 -8.35
C ILE A 115 -11.44 12.52 -7.55
N GLU A 116 -11.67 13.64 -8.22
CA GLU A 116 -12.27 14.80 -7.59
C GLU A 116 -13.78 14.61 -7.53
N LEU A 117 -14.33 14.73 -6.33
CA LEU A 117 -15.75 14.59 -6.06
C LEU A 117 -16.25 15.86 -5.37
N SER A 118 -17.44 16.30 -5.71
CA SER A 118 -18.16 17.31 -4.94
C SER A 118 -18.57 16.76 -3.56
N GLU A 119 -18.85 17.66 -2.62
CA GLU A 119 -19.30 17.25 -1.27
C GLU A 119 -20.55 16.36 -1.33
N ASP A 120 -21.50 16.68 -2.19
CA ASP A 120 -22.75 15.91 -2.36
C ASP A 120 -22.51 14.51 -2.93
N GLU A 121 -21.59 14.38 -3.90
CA GLU A 121 -21.19 13.08 -4.45
C GLU A 121 -20.49 12.23 -3.41
N LEU A 122 -19.56 12.82 -2.65
CA LEU A 122 -18.84 12.13 -1.59
C LEU A 122 -19.80 11.63 -0.50
N GLU A 123 -20.75 12.47 -0.07
CA GLU A 123 -21.77 12.08 0.93
C GLU A 123 -22.67 10.96 0.40
N THR A 124 -23.04 11.02 -0.87
CA THR A 124 -23.84 9.98 -1.52
C THR A 124 -23.09 8.64 -1.54
N LEU A 125 -21.82 8.63 -1.92
CA LEU A 125 -20.99 7.42 -1.93
C LEU A 125 -20.78 6.85 -0.54
N LYS A 126 -20.56 7.69 0.49
CA LYS A 126 -20.48 7.25 1.89
C LYS A 126 -21.75 6.57 2.35
N LYS A 127 -22.91 7.15 2.09
CA LYS A 127 -24.22 6.54 2.43
C LYS A 127 -24.43 5.18 1.75
N LEU A 128 -23.95 5.02 0.53
CA LEU A 128 -24.05 3.75 -0.19
C LEU A 128 -23.08 2.70 0.36
N ALA A 129 -21.86 3.10 0.72
CA ALA A 129 -20.87 2.24 1.36
C ALA A 129 -21.38 1.73 2.72
N ASP A 130 -21.95 2.63 3.54
CA ASP A 130 -22.54 2.31 4.85
C ASP A 130 -23.69 1.30 4.72
N LYS A 131 -24.57 1.46 3.71
CA LYS A 131 -25.64 0.49 3.43
C LYS A 131 -25.13 -0.90 3.06
N MET A 132 -23.93 -0.97 2.46
CA MET A 132 -23.28 -2.25 2.14
C MET A 132 -22.40 -2.79 3.29
N GLY A 133 -22.23 -2.03 4.37
CA GLY A 133 -21.38 -2.41 5.49
C GLY A 133 -19.89 -2.47 5.15
N VAL A 134 -19.43 -1.64 4.20
CA VAL A 134 -18.04 -1.59 3.76
C VAL A 134 -17.48 -0.17 3.84
N SER A 135 -16.14 -0.03 3.87
CA SER A 135 -15.51 1.29 3.77
C SER A 135 -15.77 1.94 2.40
N LEU A 136 -15.69 3.26 2.32
CA LEU A 136 -15.85 4.01 1.07
C LEU A 136 -14.88 3.51 -0.02
N ASN A 137 -13.61 3.30 0.32
CA ASN A 137 -12.62 2.80 -0.61
C ASN A 137 -12.99 1.40 -1.14
N LYS A 138 -13.44 0.52 -0.26
CA LYS A 138 -13.89 -0.82 -0.67
C LYS A 138 -15.13 -0.78 -1.53
N PHE A 139 -16.07 0.13 -1.24
CA PHE A 139 -17.24 0.35 -2.07
C PHE A 139 -16.85 0.79 -3.49
N ILE A 140 -15.95 1.77 -3.60
CA ILE A 140 -15.46 2.27 -4.89
C ILE A 140 -14.75 1.15 -5.66
N GLU A 141 -13.87 0.39 -5.01
CA GLU A 141 -13.17 -0.76 -5.60
C GLU A 141 -14.17 -1.77 -6.19
N ILE A 142 -15.19 -2.17 -5.42
CA ILE A 142 -16.22 -3.10 -5.87
C ILE A 142 -16.96 -2.55 -7.09
N LYS A 143 -17.31 -1.26 -7.08
CA LYS A 143 -18.06 -0.63 -8.17
C LYS A 143 -17.23 -0.49 -9.44
N LEU A 144 -15.97 -0.14 -9.32
CA LEU A 144 -15.04 -0.10 -10.44
C LEU A 144 -14.83 -1.51 -11.03
N GLN A 145 -14.64 -2.52 -10.19
CA GLN A 145 -14.50 -3.90 -10.64
C GLN A 145 -15.75 -4.41 -11.35
N GLN A 146 -16.94 -4.08 -10.85
CA GLN A 146 -18.20 -4.39 -11.52
C GLN A 146 -18.29 -3.73 -12.89
N ALA A 147 -17.98 -2.43 -12.97
CA ALA A 147 -18.02 -1.66 -14.22
C ALA A 147 -17.04 -2.18 -15.29
N ILE A 148 -15.88 -2.69 -14.88
CA ILE A 148 -14.93 -3.38 -15.76
C ILE A 148 -15.54 -4.71 -16.26
N THR A 149 -16.13 -5.49 -15.35
CA THR A 149 -16.61 -6.84 -15.66
C THR A 149 -17.87 -6.83 -16.54
N ASP A 150 -18.77 -5.87 -16.34
CA ASP A 150 -20.03 -5.78 -17.08
C ASP A 150 -19.96 -4.94 -18.37
N GLY A 151 -18.78 -4.45 -18.73
CA GLY A 151 -18.55 -3.66 -19.94
C GLY A 151 -19.07 -2.22 -19.89
N THR A 152 -19.41 -1.71 -18.70
CA THR A 152 -19.90 -0.32 -18.54
C THR A 152 -18.83 0.68 -18.97
N PHE A 153 -17.54 0.41 -18.70
CA PHE A 153 -16.44 1.30 -19.10
C PHE A 153 -16.27 1.37 -20.62
N GLU A 154 -16.33 0.24 -21.32
CA GLU A 154 -16.24 0.21 -22.79
C GLU A 154 -17.37 1.01 -23.44
N LYS A 155 -18.57 0.94 -22.85
CA LYS A 155 -19.73 1.71 -23.31
C LYS A 155 -19.50 3.21 -23.13
N ILE A 156 -19.06 3.65 -21.95
CA ILE A 156 -18.74 5.06 -21.67
C ILE A 156 -17.65 5.56 -22.63
N VAL A 157 -16.56 4.81 -22.82
CA VAL A 157 -15.46 5.18 -23.73
C VAL A 157 -15.96 5.29 -25.17
N SER A 158 -16.85 4.41 -25.61
CA SER A 158 -17.41 4.47 -26.96
C SER A 158 -18.31 5.70 -27.19
N GLU A 159 -19.09 6.10 -26.18
CA GLU A 159 -19.91 7.33 -26.21
C GLU A 159 -19.04 8.58 -26.29
N TYR A 160 -17.95 8.66 -25.51
CA TYR A 160 -16.99 9.77 -25.54
C TYR A 160 -16.23 9.92 -26.87
N LYS A 161 -15.95 8.81 -27.58
CA LYS A 161 -15.28 8.85 -28.89
C LYS A 161 -16.20 9.29 -30.02
N ASN A 162 -17.50 9.22 -29.81
CA ASN A 162 -18.52 9.55 -30.80
C ASN A 162 -19.18 10.92 -30.55
N ALA A 163 -18.79 11.64 -29.51
CA ALA A 163 -19.21 13.00 -29.16
C ALA A 163 -18.18 14.03 -29.65
#